data_aad5b033ba25d9a32ba31fb8919b9c2c
#
_entry.id   aad5b033ba25d9a32ba31fb8919b9c2c
#
_cell.length_a   1.000
_cell.length_b   1.000
_cell.length_c   1.000
_cell.angle_alpha   90.00
_cell.angle_beta   90.00
_cell.angle_gamma   90.00
#
_symmetry.space_group_name_H-M   'P 1'
#
loop_
_entity.id
_entity.type
_entity.pdbx_description
1 polymer ?
#
loop_
_entity_poly.entity_id
_entity_poly.type
_entity_poly.pdbx_seq_one_letter_code
_entity_poly.pdbx_strand_id
1 'polypeptide(L)'
;MKKFDYIKFQEELKSSLINIFNDNKNDICGFALSSDEDARSVTVSINTRLHLMNCWKEDEDEDNEYYKWYPAEWKLEAINDDKINELSLILFNLERTQNPDDDKGAIYELLVDTLKQLKQEGLFSSMDDNFVLVFNVTDSDDLERDLRWISELNDKKLFSEYKSWSETW
;
A
#
# COMPACT_ATOMS: atom_id res chain seq x y z
N MET A 1 8.20 12.41 -27.55
CA MET A 1 7.71 11.96 -26.22
C MET A 1 8.14 10.53 -25.99
N LYS A 2 8.87 10.24 -24.90
CA LYS A 2 9.09 8.84 -24.50
C LYS A 2 7.80 8.35 -23.84
N LYS A 3 7.22 7.29 -24.41
CA LYS A 3 6.06 6.62 -23.81
C LYS A 3 6.50 6.08 -22.44
N PHE A 4 5.63 6.22 -21.42
CA PHE A 4 5.89 5.65 -20.09
C PHE A 4 6.04 4.13 -20.20
N ASP A 5 7.13 3.63 -19.64
CA ASP A 5 7.46 2.19 -19.68
C ASP A 5 6.92 1.55 -18.39
N TYR A 6 5.65 1.13 -18.42
CA TYR A 6 4.97 0.48 -17.31
C TYR A 6 5.71 -0.77 -16.83
N ILE A 7 6.26 -1.57 -17.76
CA ILE A 7 6.95 -2.84 -17.42
C ILE A 7 8.22 -2.54 -16.64
N LYS A 8 9.04 -1.64 -17.16
CA LYS A 8 10.29 -1.26 -16.49
C LYS A 8 10.03 -0.64 -15.12
N PHE A 9 9.05 0.25 -15.02
CA PHE A 9 8.66 0.86 -13.74
C PHE A 9 8.24 -0.20 -12.73
N GLN A 10 7.40 -1.15 -13.14
CA GLN A 10 6.93 -2.22 -12.27
C GLN A 10 8.06 -3.14 -11.80
N GLU A 11 9.00 -3.49 -12.67
CA GLU A 11 10.17 -4.31 -12.32
C GLU A 11 11.08 -3.60 -11.30
N GLU A 12 11.33 -2.31 -11.49
CA GLU A 12 12.11 -1.50 -10.57
C GLU A 12 11.40 -1.34 -9.22
N LEU A 13 10.09 -1.11 -9.23
CA LEU A 13 9.27 -1.06 -8.02
C LEU A 13 9.32 -2.39 -7.26
N LYS A 14 9.06 -3.51 -7.94
CA LYS A 14 9.14 -4.86 -7.34
C LYS A 14 10.49 -5.11 -6.66
N SER A 15 11.59 -4.80 -7.35
CA SER A 15 12.93 -4.96 -6.80
C SER A 15 13.14 -4.17 -5.53
N SER A 16 12.66 -2.91 -5.49
CA SER A 16 12.76 -2.04 -4.33
C SER A 16 11.92 -2.56 -3.16
N LEU A 17 10.68 -2.98 -3.43
CA LEU A 17 9.78 -3.53 -2.41
C LEU A 17 10.32 -4.81 -1.77
N ILE A 18 10.95 -5.69 -2.57
CA ILE A 18 11.60 -6.91 -2.06
C ILE A 18 12.73 -6.54 -1.08
N ASN A 19 13.56 -5.57 -1.43
CA ASN A 19 14.65 -5.12 -0.57
C ASN A 19 14.11 -4.51 0.74
N ILE A 20 13.18 -3.57 0.63
CA ILE A 20 12.56 -2.91 1.79
C ILE A 20 11.90 -3.95 2.71
N PHE A 21 11.15 -4.91 2.15
CA PHE A 21 10.53 -5.96 2.95
C PHE A 21 11.58 -6.82 3.67
N ASN A 22 12.62 -7.28 2.96
CA ASN A 22 13.66 -8.14 3.55
C ASN A 22 14.46 -7.43 4.64
N ASP A 23 14.71 -6.14 4.49
CA ASP A 23 15.41 -5.34 5.49
C ASP A 23 14.60 -5.10 6.76
N ASN A 24 13.26 -5.17 6.66
CA ASN A 24 12.33 -4.84 7.75
C ASN A 24 11.45 -6.01 8.21
N LYS A 25 11.63 -7.23 7.70
CA LYS A 25 10.70 -8.36 7.92
C LYS A 25 10.55 -8.84 9.36
N ASN A 26 11.40 -8.34 10.29
CA ASN A 26 11.28 -8.70 11.69
C ASN A 26 10.10 -7.96 12.33
N ASP A 27 9.20 -8.73 12.93
CA ASP A 27 8.00 -8.24 13.62
C ASP A 27 6.98 -7.48 12.74
N ILE A 28 7.07 -7.63 11.43
CA ILE A 28 6.16 -6.98 10.48
C ILE A 28 4.74 -7.56 10.60
N CYS A 29 3.72 -6.71 10.60
CA CYS A 29 2.31 -7.11 10.55
C CYS A 29 1.49 -6.40 9.47
N GLY A 30 2.07 -5.40 8.80
CA GLY A 30 1.43 -4.72 7.68
C GLY A 30 2.47 -4.18 6.71
N PHE A 31 2.14 -4.21 5.41
CA PHE A 31 2.94 -3.66 4.33
C PHE A 31 2.03 -2.91 3.36
N ALA A 32 2.35 -1.67 3.08
CA ALA A 32 1.50 -0.83 2.24
C ALA A 32 2.28 -0.09 1.16
N LEU A 33 1.59 0.11 0.03
CA LEU A 33 1.87 1.17 -0.92
C LEU A 33 0.80 2.25 -0.79
N SER A 34 1.20 3.51 -0.92
CA SER A 34 0.28 4.63 -1.01
C SER A 34 0.63 5.50 -2.21
N SER A 35 -0.36 6.17 -2.77
CA SER A 35 -0.20 7.18 -3.80
C SER A 35 -1.04 8.41 -3.45
N ASP A 36 -0.72 9.57 -4.01
CA ASP A 36 -1.58 10.73 -3.90
C ASP A 36 -2.77 10.65 -4.87
N GLU A 37 -3.77 11.53 -4.68
CA GLU A 37 -4.98 11.60 -5.48
C GLU A 37 -4.71 11.84 -6.97
N ASP A 38 -3.56 12.41 -7.32
CA ASP A 38 -3.15 12.63 -8.71
C ASP A 38 -2.30 11.51 -9.31
N ALA A 39 -2.05 10.42 -8.54
CA ALA A 39 -1.17 9.32 -8.93
C ALA A 39 0.25 9.82 -9.34
N ARG A 40 0.77 10.82 -8.62
CA ARG A 40 2.08 11.43 -8.90
C ARG A 40 3.17 10.99 -7.95
N SER A 41 2.81 10.17 -6.97
CA SER A 41 3.76 9.62 -5.99
C SER A 41 3.52 8.15 -5.74
N VAL A 42 4.54 7.50 -5.21
CA VAL A 42 4.43 6.19 -4.58
C VAL A 42 5.24 6.21 -3.29
N THR A 43 4.66 5.74 -2.21
CA THR A 43 5.32 5.59 -0.91
C THR A 43 5.12 4.19 -0.36
N VAL A 44 6.00 3.77 0.54
CA VAL A 44 5.95 2.47 1.21
C VAL A 44 5.81 2.71 2.70
N SER A 45 4.90 2.00 3.34
CA SER A 45 4.75 2.02 4.80
C SER A 45 4.77 0.60 5.37
N ILE A 46 5.30 0.47 6.59
CA ILE A 46 5.41 -0.80 7.29
C ILE A 46 4.88 -0.66 8.71
N ASN A 47 3.99 -1.56 9.11
CA ASN A 47 3.60 -1.69 10.51
C ASN A 47 4.27 -2.87 11.18
N THR A 48 4.54 -2.74 12.49
CA THR A 48 5.07 -3.82 13.32
C THR A 48 4.08 -4.22 14.40
N ARG A 49 4.11 -5.49 14.83
CA ARG A 49 3.22 -5.97 15.90
C ARG A 49 3.42 -5.20 17.20
N LEU A 50 4.67 -4.93 17.55
CA LEU A 50 4.97 -4.16 18.75
C LEU A 50 4.36 -2.77 18.72
N HIS A 51 4.48 -2.06 17.60
CA HIS A 51 3.88 -0.72 17.44
C HIS A 51 2.35 -0.79 17.52
N LEU A 52 1.73 -1.69 16.75
CA LEU A 52 0.28 -1.89 16.73
C LEU A 52 -0.27 -2.20 18.12
N MET A 53 0.39 -3.10 18.86
CA MET A 53 0.00 -3.44 20.24
C MET A 53 0.15 -2.26 21.21
N ASN A 54 1.14 -1.38 20.99
CA ASN A 54 1.30 -0.20 21.82
C ASN A 54 0.20 0.82 21.55
N CYS A 55 -0.14 1.08 20.27
CA CYS A 55 -1.28 1.93 19.91
C CYS A 55 -2.58 1.45 20.56
N TRP A 56 -2.87 0.16 20.49
CA TRP A 56 -4.06 -0.45 21.12
C TRP A 56 -4.11 -0.32 22.64
N LYS A 57 -2.95 -0.18 23.31
CA LYS A 57 -2.91 -0.01 24.77
C LYS A 57 -3.00 1.45 25.20
N GLU A 58 -2.52 2.35 24.36
CA GLU A 58 -2.47 3.78 24.65
C GLU A 58 -3.79 4.47 24.34
N ASP A 59 -4.55 3.93 23.40
CA ASP A 59 -5.85 4.46 22.98
C ASP A 59 -6.96 3.65 23.64
N GLU A 60 -7.45 4.15 24.79
CA GLU A 60 -8.51 3.49 25.55
C GLU A 60 -9.89 3.58 24.90
N ASP A 61 -10.08 4.50 23.91
CA ASP A 61 -11.39 4.83 23.36
C ASP A 61 -11.67 4.22 22.00
N GLU A 62 -10.83 3.35 21.46
CA GLU A 62 -10.95 3.09 20.42
C GLU A 62 -10.88 2.29 19.32
N ASP A 63 -10.64 2.64 18.21
CA ASP A 63 -10.72 2.00 16.90
C ASP A 63 -9.41 1.24 16.61
N ASN A 64 -9.28 0.05 17.21
CA ASN A 64 -8.13 -0.82 17.00
C ASN A 64 -7.88 -1.15 15.53
N GLU A 65 -8.93 -1.16 14.72
CA GLU A 65 -8.85 -1.40 13.28
C GLU A 65 -8.21 -0.22 12.55
N TYR A 66 -8.39 1.01 13.02
CA TYR A 66 -7.75 2.19 12.46
C TYR A 66 -6.23 2.05 12.41
N TYR A 67 -5.60 1.67 13.52
CA TYR A 67 -4.14 1.45 13.58
C TYR A 67 -3.65 0.26 12.75
N LYS A 68 -4.54 -0.68 12.47
CA LYS A 68 -4.22 -1.84 11.64
C LYS A 68 -4.28 -1.52 10.15
N TRP A 69 -5.28 -0.74 9.72
CA TRP A 69 -5.60 -0.56 8.30
C TRP A 69 -5.17 0.78 7.71
N TYR A 70 -4.77 1.75 8.54
CA TYR A 70 -4.44 3.09 8.08
C TYR A 70 -2.91 3.32 8.06
N PRO A 71 -2.24 3.29 6.87
CA PRO A 71 -0.78 3.32 6.77
C PRO A 71 -0.11 4.58 7.32
N ALA A 72 -0.85 5.71 7.45
CA ALA A 72 -0.32 6.93 8.05
C ALA A 72 -0.04 6.80 9.56
N GLU A 73 -0.64 5.80 10.23
CA GLU A 73 -0.43 5.53 11.65
C GLU A 73 0.60 4.41 11.89
N TRP A 74 1.22 3.91 10.85
CA TRP A 74 2.13 2.79 10.96
C TRP A 74 3.53 3.19 11.45
N LYS A 75 4.26 2.24 12.03
CA LYS A 75 5.59 2.46 12.63
C LYS A 75 6.57 3.13 11.69
N LEU A 76 6.56 2.75 10.43
CA LEU A 76 7.38 3.31 9.37
C LEU A 76 6.44 3.83 8.30
N GLU A 77 6.01 5.08 8.46
CA GLU A 77 5.22 5.79 7.47
C GLU A 77 6.15 6.35 6.39
N ALA A 78 5.76 6.21 5.11
CA ALA A 78 6.44 6.81 3.96
C ALA A 78 7.97 6.63 4.03
N ILE A 79 8.43 5.38 4.04
CA ILE A 79 9.85 5.04 4.17
C ILE A 79 10.69 5.86 3.17
N ASN A 80 11.66 6.59 3.69
CA ASN A 80 12.59 7.36 2.88
C ASN A 80 13.64 6.44 2.25
N ASP A 81 13.33 5.94 1.05
CA ASP A 81 14.18 5.10 0.22
C ASP A 81 14.49 5.80 -1.10
N ASP A 82 15.77 5.87 -1.46
CA ASP A 82 16.22 6.62 -2.64
C ASP A 82 15.57 6.10 -3.93
N LYS A 83 15.37 4.78 -4.04
CA LYS A 83 14.77 4.19 -5.24
C LYS A 83 13.27 4.47 -5.33
N ILE A 84 12.56 4.42 -4.22
CA ILE A 84 11.14 4.80 -4.15
C ILE A 84 10.97 6.28 -4.48
N ASN A 85 11.87 7.14 -3.98
CA ASN A 85 11.87 8.56 -4.31
C ASN A 85 12.13 8.82 -5.81
N GLU A 86 13.04 8.07 -6.45
CA GLU A 86 13.25 8.13 -7.90
C GLU A 86 11.99 7.72 -8.67
N LEU A 87 11.32 6.65 -8.25
CA LEU A 87 10.08 6.18 -8.88
C LEU A 87 8.95 7.21 -8.71
N SER A 88 8.82 7.81 -7.54
CA SER A 88 7.87 8.92 -7.31
C SER A 88 8.18 10.10 -8.23
N LEU A 89 9.45 10.46 -8.42
CA LEU A 89 9.83 11.54 -9.33
C LEU A 89 9.49 11.23 -10.79
N ILE A 90 9.57 9.97 -11.20
CA ILE A 90 9.13 9.52 -12.53
C ILE A 90 7.62 9.73 -12.68
N LEU A 91 6.80 9.35 -11.69
CA LEU A 91 5.35 9.56 -11.70
C LEU A 91 4.99 11.05 -11.67
N PHE A 92 5.71 11.84 -10.88
CA PHE A 92 5.50 13.28 -10.79
C PHE A 92 5.70 13.98 -12.14
N ASN A 93 6.74 13.60 -12.90
CA ASN A 93 7.08 14.18 -14.19
C ASN A 93 6.36 13.52 -15.37
N LEU A 94 5.51 12.51 -15.12
CA LEU A 94 4.78 11.83 -16.17
C LEU A 94 3.79 12.78 -16.84
N GLU A 95 3.94 12.94 -18.17
CA GLU A 95 2.96 13.67 -18.98
C GLU A 95 1.65 12.89 -19.03
N ARG A 96 0.57 13.53 -18.62
CA ARG A 96 -0.78 12.93 -18.66
C ARG A 96 -1.40 13.09 -20.04
N THR A 97 -2.28 12.15 -20.39
CA THR A 97 -3.09 12.23 -21.61
C THR A 97 -4.23 13.25 -21.47
N GLN A 98 -5.14 13.27 -22.45
CA GLN A 98 -6.34 14.10 -22.36
C GLN A 98 -7.39 13.54 -21.38
N ASN A 99 -7.21 12.30 -20.92
CA ASN A 99 -8.05 11.62 -19.92
C ASN A 99 -7.24 11.38 -18.63
N PRO A 100 -7.06 12.37 -17.77
CA PRO A 100 -6.25 12.23 -16.56
C PRO A 100 -6.72 11.14 -15.60
N ASP A 101 -8.03 10.89 -15.54
CA ASP A 101 -8.60 9.86 -14.67
C ASP A 101 -8.25 8.44 -15.14
N ASP A 102 -8.22 8.21 -16.46
CA ASP A 102 -7.76 6.93 -17.01
C ASP A 102 -6.26 6.72 -16.72
N ASP A 103 -5.46 7.78 -16.81
CA ASP A 103 -4.04 7.73 -16.48
C ASP A 103 -3.80 7.42 -15.00
N LYS A 104 -4.57 8.06 -14.09
CA LYS A 104 -4.50 7.79 -12.65
C LYS A 104 -4.87 6.34 -12.35
N GLY A 105 -6.00 5.89 -12.91
CA GLY A 105 -6.47 4.52 -12.75
C GLY A 105 -5.43 3.50 -13.20
N ALA A 106 -4.79 3.72 -14.34
CA ALA A 106 -3.74 2.83 -14.84
C ALA A 106 -2.52 2.75 -13.90
N ILE A 107 -2.13 3.86 -13.26
CA ILE A 107 -1.05 3.86 -12.28
C ILE A 107 -1.48 3.14 -10.99
N TYR A 108 -2.68 3.39 -10.47
CA TYR A 108 -3.16 2.71 -9.27
C TYR A 108 -3.23 1.19 -9.49
N GLU A 109 -3.79 0.74 -10.62
CA GLU A 109 -3.83 -0.69 -10.93
C GLU A 109 -2.41 -1.29 -11.07
N LEU A 110 -1.45 -0.56 -11.64
CA LEU A 110 -0.06 -0.98 -11.70
C LEU A 110 0.53 -1.21 -10.30
N LEU A 111 0.27 -0.32 -9.35
CA LEU A 111 0.76 -0.41 -7.98
C LEU A 111 0.11 -1.59 -7.24
N VAL A 112 -1.21 -1.76 -7.37
CA VAL A 112 -1.94 -2.90 -6.79
C VAL A 112 -1.47 -4.21 -7.40
N ASP A 113 -1.35 -4.30 -8.72
CA ASP A 113 -0.88 -5.50 -9.40
C ASP A 113 0.55 -5.86 -9.02
N THR A 114 1.39 -4.87 -8.70
CA THR A 114 2.73 -5.12 -8.18
C THR A 114 2.68 -5.85 -6.83
N LEU A 115 1.84 -5.39 -5.89
CA LEU A 115 1.64 -6.08 -4.61
C LEU A 115 1.06 -7.49 -4.80
N LYS A 116 0.09 -7.66 -5.70
CA LYS A 116 -0.51 -8.96 -6.03
C LYS A 116 0.54 -9.94 -6.58
N GLN A 117 1.38 -9.49 -7.48
CA GLN A 117 2.47 -10.32 -8.03
C GLN A 117 3.47 -10.74 -6.94
N LEU A 118 3.90 -9.82 -6.09
CA LEU A 118 4.80 -10.13 -4.97
C LEU A 118 4.19 -11.15 -4.01
N LYS A 119 2.89 -11.04 -3.74
CA LYS A 119 2.15 -12.03 -2.94
C LYS A 119 2.12 -13.39 -3.62
N GLN A 120 1.82 -13.45 -4.92
CA GLN A 120 1.79 -14.69 -5.71
C GLN A 120 3.17 -15.35 -5.83
N GLU A 121 4.22 -14.55 -5.91
CA GLU A 121 5.62 -15.00 -5.93
C GLU A 121 6.12 -15.45 -4.56
N GLY A 122 5.30 -15.32 -3.51
CA GLY A 122 5.57 -15.85 -2.18
C GLY A 122 6.39 -14.94 -1.28
N LEU A 123 6.57 -13.66 -1.61
CA LEU A 123 7.32 -12.73 -0.78
C LEU A 123 6.80 -12.68 0.67
N PHE A 124 5.50 -12.74 0.84
CA PHE A 124 4.82 -12.65 2.13
C PHE A 124 4.43 -14.00 2.73
N SER A 125 4.88 -15.13 2.15
CA SER A 125 4.44 -16.49 2.54
C SER A 125 4.84 -16.91 3.95
N SER A 126 5.82 -16.23 4.55
CA SER A 126 6.24 -16.47 5.93
C SER A 126 5.49 -15.63 6.96
N MET A 127 4.61 -14.76 6.53
CA MET A 127 3.79 -13.93 7.40
C MET A 127 2.59 -14.73 7.94
N ASP A 128 2.07 -14.30 9.10
CA ASP A 128 0.90 -14.95 9.70
C ASP A 128 -0.43 -14.49 9.07
N ASP A 129 -1.52 -15.12 9.48
CA ASP A 129 -2.88 -14.89 8.96
C ASP A 129 -3.47 -13.50 9.34
N ASN A 130 -2.75 -12.70 10.12
CA ASN A 130 -3.14 -11.34 10.49
C ASN A 130 -2.29 -10.26 9.78
N PHE A 131 -1.35 -10.69 8.93
CA PHE A 131 -0.55 -9.78 8.12
C PHE A 131 -1.41 -9.13 7.03
N VAL A 132 -1.41 -7.79 6.98
CA VAL A 132 -2.23 -7.04 6.03
C VAL A 132 -1.40 -6.44 4.90
N LEU A 133 -1.94 -6.52 3.68
CA LEU A 133 -1.46 -5.78 2.52
C LEU A 133 -2.45 -4.67 2.19
N VAL A 134 -1.95 -3.44 2.07
CA VAL A 134 -2.78 -2.27 1.80
C VAL A 134 -2.24 -1.51 0.60
N PHE A 135 -3.14 -1.10 -0.28
CA PHE A 135 -2.92 0.02 -1.18
C PHE A 135 -3.99 1.07 -0.89
N ASN A 136 -3.57 2.30 -0.67
CA ASN A 136 -4.48 3.41 -0.45
C ASN A 136 -4.08 4.65 -1.25
N VAL A 137 -5.05 5.48 -1.53
CA VAL A 137 -4.85 6.81 -2.12
C VAL A 137 -5.11 7.85 -1.03
N THR A 138 -4.10 8.67 -0.74
CA THR A 138 -4.25 9.72 0.28
C THR A 138 -5.25 10.78 -0.18
N ASP A 139 -5.97 11.35 0.77
CA ASP A 139 -6.97 12.39 0.54
C ASP A 139 -8.13 11.97 -0.40
N SER A 140 -8.48 10.69 -0.41
CA SER A 140 -9.55 10.13 -1.24
C SER A 140 -10.55 9.34 -0.41
N ASP A 141 -11.86 9.52 -0.71
CA ASP A 141 -13.00 8.90 -0.03
C ASP A 141 -13.70 7.83 -0.89
N ASP A 142 -13.01 7.21 -1.83
CA ASP A 142 -13.58 6.18 -2.73
C ASP A 142 -13.58 4.80 -2.05
N LEU A 143 -14.53 4.59 -1.14
CA LEU A 143 -14.67 3.35 -0.39
C LEU A 143 -14.89 2.12 -1.28
N GLU A 144 -15.63 2.23 -2.40
CA GLU A 144 -15.88 1.10 -3.29
C GLU A 144 -14.58 0.59 -3.93
N ARG A 145 -13.74 1.50 -4.35
CA ARG A 145 -12.41 1.22 -4.89
C ARG A 145 -11.51 0.59 -3.85
N ASP A 146 -11.49 1.14 -2.63
CA ASP A 146 -10.63 0.65 -1.55
C ASP A 146 -11.07 -0.75 -1.11
N LEU A 147 -12.36 -1.02 -0.98
CA LEU A 147 -12.91 -2.37 -0.71
C LEU A 147 -12.48 -3.38 -1.77
N ARG A 148 -12.51 -2.99 -3.05
CA ARG A 148 -12.03 -3.86 -4.13
C ARG A 148 -10.56 -4.22 -3.95
N TRP A 149 -9.67 -3.24 -3.77
CA TRP A 149 -8.24 -3.48 -3.60
C TRP A 149 -7.92 -4.30 -2.35
N ILE A 150 -8.55 -4.01 -1.23
CA ILE A 150 -8.37 -4.81 -0.01
C ILE A 150 -8.81 -6.27 -0.24
N SER A 151 -9.90 -6.51 -0.97
CA SER A 151 -10.35 -7.86 -1.30
C SER A 151 -9.40 -8.62 -2.22
N GLU A 152 -8.69 -7.93 -3.11
CA GLU A 152 -7.72 -8.51 -4.02
C GLU A 152 -6.37 -8.82 -3.32
N LEU A 153 -5.99 -7.99 -2.36
CA LEU A 153 -4.71 -8.09 -1.67
C LEU A 153 -4.74 -9.04 -0.45
N ASN A 154 -5.88 -9.21 0.19
CA ASN A 154 -6.00 -9.98 1.43
C ASN A 154 -6.89 -11.21 1.27
N ASP A 155 -6.92 -12.05 2.30
CA ASP A 155 -7.85 -13.17 2.34
C ASP A 155 -9.27 -12.75 2.76
N LYS A 156 -10.21 -13.70 2.74
CA LYS A 156 -11.60 -13.43 3.06
C LYS A 156 -11.82 -12.98 4.51
N LYS A 157 -11.00 -13.45 5.45
CA LYS A 157 -11.11 -13.07 6.87
C LYS A 157 -10.76 -11.62 7.04
N LEU A 158 -9.59 -11.22 6.56
CA LEU A 158 -9.08 -9.85 6.63
C LEU A 158 -9.97 -8.87 5.84
N PHE A 159 -10.45 -9.28 4.67
CA PHE A 159 -11.41 -8.48 3.92
C PHE A 159 -12.72 -8.25 4.68
N SER A 160 -13.27 -9.29 5.32
CA SER A 160 -14.51 -9.14 6.11
C SER A 160 -14.32 -8.22 7.32
N GLU A 161 -13.15 -8.28 7.95
CA GLU A 161 -12.76 -7.41 9.05
C GLU A 161 -12.69 -5.93 8.60
N TYR A 162 -11.94 -5.65 7.52
CA TYR A 162 -11.86 -4.31 6.93
C TYR A 162 -13.24 -3.77 6.53
N LYS A 163 -14.03 -4.58 5.84
CA LYS A 163 -15.38 -4.20 5.40
C LYS A 163 -16.28 -3.82 6.58
N SER A 164 -16.30 -4.66 7.64
CA SER A 164 -17.10 -4.36 8.83
C SER A 164 -16.67 -3.08 9.51
N TRP A 165 -15.37 -2.81 9.56
CA TRP A 165 -14.84 -1.57 10.09
C TRP A 165 -15.21 -0.35 9.23
N SER A 166 -15.04 -0.44 7.92
CA SER A 166 -15.36 0.65 6.99
C SER A 166 -16.85 1.04 6.98
N GLU A 167 -17.74 0.14 7.38
CA GLU A 167 -19.18 0.41 7.52
C GLU A 167 -19.51 1.25 8.79
N THR A 168 -18.52 1.51 9.64
CA THR A 168 -18.69 2.34 10.86
C THR A 168 -18.36 3.82 10.64
N TRP A 169 -17.92 4.20 9.46
CA TRP A 169 -17.50 5.57 9.10
C TRP A 169 -18.66 6.51 8.77
#